data_797924fcb2917790bb1060ee3785844d
#
_entry.id   797924fcb2917790bb1060ee3785844d
#
_cell.length_a   1.000
_cell.length_b   1.000
_cell.length_c   1.000
_cell.angle_alpha   90.00
_cell.angle_beta   90.00
_cell.angle_gamma   90.00
#
_symmetry.space_group_name_H-M   'P 1'
#
loop_
_entity.id
_entity.type
_entity.pdbx_description
1 polymer ?
#
loop_
_entity_poly.entity_id
_entity_poly.type
_entity_poly.pdbx_seq_one_letter_code
_entity_poly.pdbx_strand_id
1 'polypeptide(L)'
;MPDQYTRTRAQLGTPALDVLRRAHVAVFGIGGVGGQAVEVLARSGVGELSLFDSDTVALSNLNRQLVALHSTLGQYKVDAMAARIADIDPTIIVHANRMFYNAETAPDVDLTQFDYVLDCIDTVSAKLLLIRCCKKDGVPILCSMGAANKLDPTAFRVADIEKTTVDPLAKVIRLECRKRRLGKVKVVFSEEQTLPPLQKEIEEAPTAARRTVPASNAFVPAACGLVCGSEVVKDLLRKAGVYRGKK
;
A
#
# COMPACT_ATOMS: atom_id res chain seq x y z
N MET A 1 4.33 18.18 27.20
CA MET A 1 2.86 18.19 27.05
C MET A 1 2.44 16.95 26.30
N PRO A 2 1.25 16.38 26.50
CA PRO A 2 0.75 15.28 25.66
C PRO A 2 0.57 15.78 24.23
N ASP A 3 1.00 14.94 23.27
CA ASP A 3 0.81 15.14 21.82
C ASP A 3 0.02 13.97 21.23
N GLN A 4 -0.30 13.99 19.93
CA GLN A 4 -1.04 12.93 19.25
C GLN A 4 -0.34 11.56 19.33
N TYR A 5 0.97 11.52 19.56
CA TYR A 5 1.78 10.31 19.66
C TYR A 5 2.00 9.81 21.10
N THR A 6 1.39 10.41 22.09
CA THR A 6 1.59 10.03 23.50
C THR A 6 1.32 8.54 23.74
N ARG A 7 0.26 7.99 23.17
CA ARG A 7 -0.07 6.56 23.32
C ARG A 7 0.86 5.66 22.51
N THR A 8 1.22 6.07 21.30
CA THR A 8 2.20 5.38 20.46
C THR A 8 3.57 5.34 21.14
N ARG A 9 3.99 6.45 21.75
CA ARG A 9 5.22 6.55 22.54
C ARG A 9 5.21 5.62 23.76
N ALA A 10 4.09 5.53 24.46
CA ALA A 10 3.93 4.61 25.59
C ALA A 10 4.06 3.13 25.16
N GLN A 11 3.63 2.80 23.96
CA GLN A 11 3.67 1.43 23.42
C GLN A 11 5.03 1.09 22.78
N LEU A 12 5.55 1.97 21.94
CA LEU A 12 6.75 1.69 21.12
C LEU A 12 8.04 2.26 21.72
N GLY A 13 7.94 3.30 22.56
CA GLY A 13 9.07 4.04 23.11
C GLY A 13 9.46 5.27 22.27
N THR A 14 10.14 6.24 22.87
CA THR A 14 10.64 7.44 22.20
C THR A 14 11.62 7.11 21.07
N PRO A 15 12.61 6.18 21.23
CA PRO A 15 13.53 5.84 20.14
C PRO A 15 12.82 5.32 18.89
N ALA A 16 11.70 4.59 19.05
CA ALA A 16 10.91 4.12 17.91
C ALA A 16 10.25 5.27 17.16
N LEU A 17 9.65 6.24 17.88
CA LEU A 17 9.09 7.43 17.24
C LEU A 17 10.15 8.27 16.52
N ASP A 18 11.35 8.41 17.10
CA ASP A 18 12.44 9.14 16.47
C ASP A 18 12.91 8.48 15.18
N VAL A 19 12.89 7.15 15.10
CA VAL A 19 13.14 6.40 13.84
C VAL A 19 12.06 6.69 12.82
N LEU A 20 10.78 6.59 13.20
CA LEU A 20 9.66 6.81 12.27
C LEU A 20 9.62 8.26 11.77
N ARG A 21 9.88 9.24 12.61
CA ARG A 21 9.92 10.67 12.22
C ARG A 21 10.98 11.01 11.18
N ARG A 22 12.07 10.23 11.12
CA ARG A 22 13.13 10.40 10.13
C ARG A 22 12.92 9.55 8.88
N ALA A 23 11.97 8.63 8.90
CA ALA A 23 11.76 7.71 7.80
C ALA A 23 11.00 8.39 6.66
N HIS A 24 11.46 8.15 5.44
CA HIS A 24 10.80 8.51 4.19
C HIS A 24 10.24 7.25 3.52
N VAL A 25 8.93 7.17 3.41
CA VAL A 25 8.23 6.00 2.83
C VAL A 25 7.50 6.40 1.55
N ALA A 26 7.74 5.65 0.47
CA ALA A 26 6.98 5.79 -0.76
C ALA A 26 5.82 4.79 -0.80
N VAL A 27 4.63 5.26 -1.18
CA VAL A 27 3.43 4.44 -1.36
C VAL A 27 2.91 4.59 -2.78
N PHE A 28 2.91 3.49 -3.53
CA PHE A 28 2.43 3.44 -4.91
C PHE A 28 1.03 2.83 -4.94
N GLY A 29 0.05 3.60 -5.42
CA GLY A 29 -1.37 3.27 -5.43
C GLY A 29 -2.10 3.71 -4.16
N ILE A 30 -2.96 4.75 -4.26
CA ILE A 30 -3.73 5.34 -3.15
C ILE A 30 -5.21 4.93 -3.26
N GLY A 31 -5.42 3.65 -3.52
CA GLY A 31 -6.75 3.03 -3.57
C GLY A 31 -7.23 2.53 -2.20
N GLY A 32 -8.10 1.50 -2.21
CA GLY A 32 -8.67 0.91 -0.99
C GLY A 32 -7.66 0.30 -0.03
N VAL A 33 -6.53 -0.22 -0.54
CA VAL A 33 -5.42 -0.76 0.27
C VAL A 33 -4.45 0.35 0.64
N GLY A 34 -3.91 1.06 -0.36
CA GLY A 34 -2.86 2.06 -0.13
C GLY A 34 -3.32 3.24 0.72
N GLY A 35 -4.54 3.73 0.55
CA GLY A 35 -5.08 4.80 1.39
C GLY A 35 -5.11 4.44 2.87
N GLN A 36 -5.51 3.22 3.22
CA GLN A 36 -5.48 2.74 4.61
C GLN A 36 -4.05 2.53 5.13
N ALA A 37 -3.15 2.06 4.28
CA ALA A 37 -1.75 1.93 4.66
C ALA A 37 -1.10 3.29 4.95
N VAL A 38 -1.36 4.30 4.12
CA VAL A 38 -0.90 5.69 4.35
C VAL A 38 -1.45 6.25 5.66
N GLU A 39 -2.73 6.02 5.97
CA GLU A 39 -3.33 6.40 7.25
C GLU A 39 -2.56 5.81 8.44
N VAL A 40 -2.21 4.51 8.36
CA VAL A 40 -1.40 3.85 9.41
C VAL A 40 -0.03 4.50 9.54
N LEU A 41 0.66 4.77 8.43
CA LEU A 41 2.00 5.37 8.43
C LEU A 41 1.96 6.77 9.05
N ALA A 42 1.03 7.62 8.62
CA ALA A 42 0.87 8.97 9.16
C ALA A 42 0.58 8.95 10.67
N ARG A 43 -0.39 8.14 11.11
CA ARG A 43 -0.75 8.02 12.53
C ARG A 43 0.30 7.32 13.39
N SER A 44 1.23 6.62 12.78
CA SER A 44 2.38 6.02 13.47
C SER A 44 3.55 7.00 13.62
N GLY A 45 3.51 8.16 12.97
CA GLY A 45 4.53 9.20 13.07
C GLY A 45 5.66 9.07 12.05
N VAL A 46 5.40 8.45 10.88
CA VAL A 46 6.33 8.51 9.74
C VAL A 46 6.42 9.96 9.27
N GLY A 47 7.64 10.50 9.22
CA GLY A 47 7.86 11.93 9.04
C GLY A 47 7.81 12.41 7.59
N GLU A 48 7.99 11.50 6.61
CA GLU A 48 7.97 11.87 5.20
C GLU A 48 7.29 10.78 4.36
N LEU A 49 6.35 11.19 3.50
CA LEU A 49 5.54 10.30 2.68
C LEU A 49 5.51 10.77 1.22
N SER A 50 5.96 9.93 0.31
CA SER A 50 5.78 10.13 -1.13
C SER A 50 4.64 9.26 -1.64
N LEU A 51 3.58 9.89 -2.15
CA LEU A 51 2.36 9.25 -2.64
C LEU A 51 2.33 9.27 -4.16
N PHE A 52 2.10 8.11 -4.78
CA PHE A 52 2.05 7.95 -6.23
C PHE A 52 0.71 7.34 -6.66
N ASP A 53 -0.10 8.10 -7.36
CA ASP A 53 -1.35 7.65 -7.98
C ASP A 53 -1.79 8.68 -9.04
N SER A 54 -2.21 8.24 -10.20
CA SER A 54 -2.68 9.13 -11.29
C SER A 54 -4.18 9.36 -11.29
N ASP A 55 -4.94 8.58 -10.51
CA ASP A 55 -6.39 8.60 -10.56
C ASP A 55 -6.99 9.78 -9.78
N THR A 56 -8.19 10.14 -10.19
CA THR A 56 -9.10 10.98 -9.40
C THR A 56 -10.09 10.12 -8.62
N VAL A 57 -10.68 10.73 -7.59
CA VAL A 57 -11.75 10.10 -6.79
C VAL A 57 -13.01 9.99 -7.64
N ALA A 58 -13.50 8.77 -7.84
CA ALA A 58 -14.74 8.46 -8.55
C ALA A 58 -15.84 8.01 -7.59
N LEU A 59 -17.10 8.13 -8.02
CA LEU A 59 -18.27 7.73 -7.23
C LEU A 59 -18.20 6.24 -6.81
N SER A 60 -17.75 5.36 -7.69
CA SER A 60 -17.57 3.92 -7.42
C SER A 60 -16.47 3.62 -6.40
N ASN A 61 -15.70 4.61 -5.97
CA ASN A 61 -14.67 4.44 -4.93
C ASN A 61 -15.20 4.63 -3.51
N LEU A 62 -16.37 5.28 -3.34
CA LEU A 62 -16.92 5.65 -2.03
C LEU A 62 -17.15 4.44 -1.12
N ASN A 63 -17.40 3.27 -1.71
CA ASN A 63 -17.70 2.07 -0.94
C ASN A 63 -16.48 1.51 -0.19
N ARG A 64 -15.22 1.93 -0.54
CA ARG A 64 -14.02 1.27 0.02
C ARG A 64 -12.75 2.12 0.12
N GLN A 65 -12.66 3.26 -0.55
CA GLN A 65 -11.44 4.08 -0.55
C GLN A 65 -11.55 5.19 0.49
N LEU A 66 -10.57 5.27 1.39
CA LEU A 66 -10.56 6.21 2.51
C LEU A 66 -10.69 7.67 2.08
N VAL A 67 -10.04 8.02 0.96
CA VAL A 67 -10.04 9.39 0.42
C VAL A 67 -11.32 9.72 -0.35
N ALA A 68 -12.16 8.73 -0.62
CA ALA A 68 -13.35 8.91 -1.43
C ALA A 68 -14.54 9.33 -0.56
N LEU A 69 -14.89 10.61 -0.66
CA LEU A 69 -16.04 11.26 -0.04
C LEU A 69 -16.78 12.05 -1.10
N HIS A 70 -18.04 12.41 -0.87
CA HIS A 70 -18.76 13.31 -1.78
C HIS A 70 -18.04 14.64 -1.97
N SER A 71 -17.36 15.14 -0.93
CA SER A 71 -16.60 16.39 -0.97
C SER A 71 -15.27 16.30 -1.73
N THR A 72 -14.77 15.08 -2.02
CA THR A 72 -13.50 14.88 -2.73
C THR A 72 -13.67 14.33 -4.14
N LEU A 73 -14.91 14.12 -4.62
CA LEU A 73 -15.18 13.66 -5.99
C LEU A 73 -14.46 14.53 -7.02
N GLY A 74 -13.75 13.90 -7.96
CA GLY A 74 -12.98 14.56 -9.00
C GLY A 74 -11.60 15.07 -8.58
N GLN A 75 -11.27 15.14 -7.30
CA GLN A 75 -9.92 15.48 -6.83
C GLN A 75 -8.95 14.32 -7.10
N TYR A 76 -7.68 14.64 -7.35
CA TYR A 76 -6.65 13.58 -7.38
C TYR A 76 -6.55 12.90 -6.04
N LYS A 77 -6.44 11.56 -6.05
CA LYS A 77 -6.38 10.75 -4.82
C LYS A 77 -5.19 11.13 -3.94
N VAL A 78 -4.05 11.43 -4.55
CA VAL A 78 -2.83 11.85 -3.82
C VAL A 78 -3.04 13.20 -3.12
N ASP A 79 -3.77 14.14 -3.73
CA ASP A 79 -4.04 15.45 -3.12
C ASP A 79 -5.03 15.34 -1.96
N ALA A 80 -6.11 14.58 -2.16
CA ALA A 80 -7.08 14.31 -1.10
C ALA A 80 -6.43 13.62 0.10
N MET A 81 -5.47 12.71 -0.17
CA MET A 81 -4.70 12.04 0.90
C MET A 81 -3.70 12.97 1.57
N ALA A 82 -3.03 13.85 0.82
CA ALA A 82 -2.12 14.87 1.38
C ALA A 82 -2.86 15.83 2.31
N ALA A 83 -4.03 16.32 1.91
CA ALA A 83 -4.87 17.17 2.75
C ALA A 83 -5.28 16.44 4.05
N ARG A 84 -5.63 15.16 3.97
CA ARG A 84 -5.96 14.35 5.14
C ARG A 84 -4.76 14.14 6.07
N ILE A 85 -3.56 13.91 5.53
CA ILE A 85 -2.34 13.77 6.33
C ILE A 85 -2.03 15.08 7.07
N ALA A 86 -2.16 16.22 6.40
CA ALA A 86 -1.95 17.53 7.01
C ALA A 86 -2.91 17.80 8.19
N ASP A 87 -4.12 17.26 8.15
CA ASP A 87 -5.10 17.34 9.25
C ASP A 87 -4.80 16.33 10.38
N ILE A 88 -4.08 15.24 10.09
CA ILE A 88 -3.58 14.29 11.11
C ILE A 88 -2.35 14.86 11.82
N ASP A 89 -1.36 15.29 11.06
CA ASP A 89 -0.12 15.89 11.55
C ASP A 89 0.47 16.81 10.50
N PRO A 90 0.38 18.16 10.69
CA PRO A 90 0.89 19.13 9.73
C PRO A 90 2.44 19.14 9.64
N THR A 91 3.15 18.42 10.50
CA THR A 91 4.62 18.32 10.44
C THR A 91 5.12 17.22 9.50
N ILE A 92 4.24 16.35 9.01
CA ILE A 92 4.60 15.32 8.02
C ILE A 92 4.83 15.96 6.66
N ILE A 93 6.00 15.71 6.06
CA ILE A 93 6.30 16.15 4.69
C ILE A 93 5.62 15.19 3.71
N VAL A 94 4.78 15.74 2.82
CA VAL A 94 4.04 14.93 1.84
C VAL A 94 4.35 15.37 0.43
N HIS A 95 4.81 14.43 -0.39
CA HIS A 95 5.02 14.60 -1.82
C HIS A 95 3.88 13.90 -2.59
N ALA A 96 2.94 14.69 -3.10
CA ALA A 96 1.79 14.20 -3.87
C ALA A 96 2.14 14.10 -5.36
N ASN A 97 2.44 12.89 -5.84
CA ASN A 97 2.84 12.64 -7.22
C ASN A 97 1.65 12.10 -8.03
N ARG A 98 1.07 12.92 -8.89
CA ARG A 98 -0.02 12.57 -9.81
C ARG A 98 0.54 11.79 -11.00
N MET A 99 0.99 10.57 -10.75
CA MET A 99 1.77 9.77 -11.70
C MET A 99 1.27 8.33 -11.77
N PHE A 100 1.11 7.81 -12.98
CA PHE A 100 0.98 6.37 -13.22
C PHE A 100 2.38 5.77 -13.37
N TYR A 101 2.75 4.84 -12.49
CA TYR A 101 4.07 4.22 -12.52
C TYR A 101 4.15 3.14 -13.61
N ASN A 102 4.95 3.38 -14.63
CA ASN A 102 5.19 2.48 -15.75
C ASN A 102 6.64 2.60 -16.27
N ALA A 103 6.96 1.97 -17.40
CA ALA A 103 8.31 2.00 -17.96
C ALA A 103 8.77 3.38 -18.43
N GLU A 104 7.85 4.26 -18.79
CA GLU A 104 8.12 5.62 -19.25
C GLU A 104 8.41 6.56 -18.07
N THR A 105 7.63 6.43 -16.99
CA THR A 105 7.70 7.32 -15.82
C THR A 105 8.65 6.82 -14.70
N ALA A 106 9.00 5.54 -14.71
CA ALA A 106 9.90 4.97 -13.69
C ALA A 106 11.28 5.65 -13.64
N PRO A 107 11.89 6.12 -14.75
CA PRO A 107 13.16 6.85 -14.71
C PRO A 107 13.10 8.17 -13.94
N ASP A 108 11.93 8.78 -13.80
CA ASP A 108 11.73 10.05 -13.10
C ASP A 108 11.67 9.88 -11.58
N VAL A 109 11.68 8.62 -11.09
CA VAL A 109 11.57 8.30 -9.66
C VAL A 109 12.88 7.69 -9.17
N ASP A 110 13.63 8.47 -8.40
CA ASP A 110 14.79 7.96 -7.67
C ASP A 110 14.31 7.19 -6.43
N LEU A 111 14.34 5.86 -6.51
CA LEU A 111 13.90 4.99 -5.40
C LEU A 111 14.89 5.02 -4.23
N THR A 112 16.15 5.39 -4.44
CA THR A 112 17.20 5.34 -3.40
C THR A 112 16.98 6.36 -2.28
N GLN A 113 16.15 7.38 -2.50
CA GLN A 113 15.76 8.35 -1.49
C GLN A 113 14.79 7.80 -0.42
N PHE A 114 14.19 6.61 -0.65
CA PHE A 114 13.20 6.04 0.24
C PHE A 114 13.81 5.00 1.19
N ASP A 115 13.47 5.08 2.46
CA ASP A 115 13.80 4.04 3.44
C ASP A 115 13.00 2.77 3.23
N TYR A 116 11.81 2.90 2.63
CA TYR A 116 10.90 1.79 2.34
C TYR A 116 9.93 2.12 1.20
N VAL A 117 9.63 1.13 0.37
CA VAL A 117 8.61 1.22 -0.69
C VAL A 117 7.45 0.29 -0.37
N LEU A 118 6.23 0.83 -0.39
CA LEU A 118 4.99 0.07 -0.28
C LEU A 118 4.26 0.07 -1.63
N ASP A 119 4.11 -1.11 -2.20
CA ASP A 119 3.43 -1.33 -3.47
C ASP A 119 1.98 -1.79 -3.26
N CYS A 120 1.04 -0.89 -3.55
CA CYS A 120 -0.40 -1.15 -3.55
C CYS A 120 -1.01 -1.02 -4.96
N ILE A 121 -0.18 -1.10 -6.01
CA ILE A 121 -0.62 -1.06 -7.41
C ILE A 121 -1.38 -2.36 -7.73
N ASP A 122 -2.38 -2.29 -8.58
CA ASP A 122 -3.14 -3.46 -9.05
C ASP A 122 -2.70 -3.97 -10.43
N THR A 123 -1.90 -3.19 -11.17
CA THR A 123 -1.40 -3.54 -12.50
C THR A 123 -0.14 -4.40 -12.40
N VAL A 124 -0.19 -5.62 -12.93
CA VAL A 124 0.89 -6.62 -12.84
C VAL A 124 2.22 -6.10 -13.41
N SER A 125 2.20 -5.44 -14.57
CA SER A 125 3.41 -4.93 -15.22
C SER A 125 4.11 -3.84 -14.38
N ALA A 126 3.35 -2.90 -13.84
CA ALA A 126 3.86 -1.84 -12.97
C ALA A 126 4.43 -2.40 -11.66
N LYS A 127 3.70 -3.35 -11.04
CA LYS A 127 4.15 -4.05 -9.83
C LYS A 127 5.48 -4.78 -10.03
N LEU A 128 5.62 -5.54 -11.11
CA LEU A 128 6.86 -6.24 -11.45
C LEU A 128 8.02 -5.29 -11.78
N LEU A 129 7.73 -4.16 -12.42
CA LEU A 129 8.70 -3.11 -12.68
C LEU A 129 9.22 -2.52 -11.37
N LEU A 130 8.31 -2.14 -10.46
CA LEU A 130 8.66 -1.55 -9.17
C LEU A 130 9.49 -2.53 -8.32
N ILE A 131 9.08 -3.81 -8.25
CA ILE A 131 9.86 -4.86 -7.56
C ILE A 131 11.28 -4.94 -8.14
N ARG A 132 11.40 -4.97 -9.47
CA ARG A 132 12.70 -5.05 -10.14
C ARG A 132 13.58 -3.85 -9.82
N CYS A 133 13.03 -2.63 -9.89
CA CYS A 133 13.79 -1.40 -9.59
C CYS A 133 14.22 -1.38 -8.13
N CYS A 134 13.33 -1.63 -7.18
CA CYS A 134 13.69 -1.71 -5.75
C CYS A 134 14.79 -2.76 -5.48
N LYS A 135 14.72 -3.92 -6.14
CA LYS A 135 15.77 -4.96 -6.00
C LYS A 135 17.10 -4.53 -6.55
N LYS A 136 17.11 -3.85 -7.70
CA LYS A 136 18.32 -3.29 -8.31
C LYS A 136 18.98 -2.26 -7.40
N ASP A 137 18.17 -1.39 -6.81
CA ASP A 137 18.64 -0.24 -6.03
C ASP A 137 18.81 -0.57 -4.53
N GLY A 138 18.53 -1.82 -4.12
CA GLY A 138 18.67 -2.29 -2.72
C GLY A 138 17.64 -1.69 -1.76
N VAL A 139 16.54 -1.14 -2.26
CA VAL A 139 15.48 -0.51 -1.45
C VAL A 139 14.50 -1.58 -0.94
N PRO A 140 14.18 -1.60 0.36
CA PRO A 140 13.18 -2.52 0.90
C PRO A 140 11.80 -2.28 0.28
N ILE A 141 11.12 -3.37 -0.10
CA ILE A 141 9.77 -3.31 -0.67
C ILE A 141 8.84 -4.33 -0.03
N LEU A 142 7.60 -3.89 0.25
CA LEU A 142 6.45 -4.73 0.59
C LEU A 142 5.38 -4.57 -0.49
N CYS A 143 4.86 -5.67 -1.01
CA CYS A 143 3.80 -5.63 -2.02
C CYS A 143 2.48 -6.17 -1.46
N SER A 144 1.38 -5.43 -1.61
CA SER A 144 0.05 -5.99 -1.40
C SER A 144 -0.35 -6.87 -2.58
N MET A 145 -0.96 -8.03 -2.28
CA MET A 145 -1.55 -8.90 -3.30
C MET A 145 -3.05 -8.64 -3.43
N GLY A 146 -3.82 -9.57 -3.99
CA GLY A 146 -5.23 -9.37 -4.29
C GLY A 146 -6.10 -9.18 -3.05
N ALA A 147 -6.80 -8.04 -2.96
CA ALA A 147 -7.79 -7.74 -1.92
C ALA A 147 -9.24 -7.69 -2.44
N ALA A 148 -9.44 -7.97 -3.73
CA ALA A 148 -10.77 -8.02 -4.34
C ALA A 148 -11.38 -9.41 -4.31
N ASN A 149 -12.71 -9.49 -4.47
CA ASN A 149 -13.47 -10.74 -4.55
C ASN A 149 -13.33 -11.62 -3.29
N LYS A 150 -13.29 -11.02 -2.11
CA LYS A 150 -13.09 -11.66 -0.80
C LYS A 150 -13.99 -11.04 0.25
N LEU A 151 -14.30 -11.81 1.30
CA LEU A 151 -15.18 -11.42 2.40
C LEU A 151 -14.52 -11.53 3.78
N ASP A 152 -13.39 -12.24 3.91
CA ASP A 152 -12.72 -12.42 5.19
C ASP A 152 -11.54 -11.45 5.37
N PRO A 153 -11.70 -10.38 6.17
CA PRO A 153 -10.63 -9.43 6.47
C PRO A 153 -9.54 -10.03 7.38
N THR A 154 -9.78 -11.18 8.02
CA THR A 154 -8.85 -11.81 8.95
C THR A 154 -7.87 -12.78 8.27
N ALA A 155 -8.10 -13.11 7.00
CA ALA A 155 -7.33 -14.09 6.24
C ALA A 155 -5.99 -13.54 5.70
N PHE A 156 -5.64 -12.27 5.97
CA PHE A 156 -4.38 -11.68 5.49
C PHE A 156 -3.17 -12.19 6.26
N ARG A 157 -2.09 -12.49 5.51
CA ARG A 157 -0.80 -12.96 6.02
C ARG A 157 0.35 -12.19 5.38
N VAL A 158 1.40 -12.02 6.16
CA VAL A 158 2.69 -11.51 5.67
C VAL A 158 3.60 -12.69 5.39
N ALA A 159 4.11 -12.79 4.17
CA ALA A 159 4.98 -13.90 3.76
C ALA A 159 5.97 -13.48 2.67
N ASP A 160 6.90 -14.36 2.35
CA ASP A 160 7.62 -14.31 1.08
C ASP A 160 6.67 -14.73 -0.05
N ILE A 161 6.80 -14.12 -1.24
CA ILE A 161 5.97 -14.43 -2.42
C ILE A 161 5.98 -15.92 -2.75
N GLU A 162 7.08 -16.63 -2.48
CA GLU A 162 7.21 -18.06 -2.73
C GLU A 162 6.32 -18.93 -1.83
N LYS A 163 5.89 -18.39 -0.68
CA LYS A 163 5.05 -19.08 0.31
C LYS A 163 3.56 -18.76 0.16
N THR A 164 3.19 -17.94 -0.83
CA THR A 164 1.79 -17.59 -1.04
C THR A 164 0.99 -18.75 -1.63
N THR A 165 -0.28 -18.82 -1.26
CA THR A 165 -1.25 -19.82 -1.73
C THR A 165 -2.45 -19.12 -2.37
N VAL A 166 -3.39 -19.82 -2.87
CA VAL A 166 -4.75 -19.50 -3.39
C VAL A 166 -4.97 -18.13 -4.07
N ASP A 167 -4.19 -17.10 -3.78
CA ASP A 167 -4.35 -15.76 -4.34
C ASP A 167 -3.93 -15.69 -5.82
N PRO A 168 -4.84 -15.34 -6.75
CA PRO A 168 -4.54 -15.35 -8.19
C PRO A 168 -3.47 -14.33 -8.58
N LEU A 169 -3.46 -13.12 -8.00
CA LEU A 169 -2.45 -12.10 -8.27
C LEU A 169 -1.08 -12.56 -7.76
N ALA A 170 -1.03 -13.09 -6.54
CA ALA A 170 0.21 -13.63 -5.98
C ALA A 170 0.77 -14.77 -6.85
N LYS A 171 -0.10 -15.63 -7.40
CA LYS A 171 0.33 -16.69 -8.33
C LYS A 171 1.04 -16.12 -9.57
N VAL A 172 0.48 -15.08 -10.19
CA VAL A 172 1.08 -14.44 -11.37
C VAL A 172 2.41 -13.77 -10.98
N ILE A 173 2.44 -12.97 -9.93
CA ILE A 173 3.66 -12.28 -9.47
C ILE A 173 4.75 -13.29 -9.10
N ARG A 174 4.43 -14.38 -8.40
CA ARG A 174 5.38 -15.44 -8.04
C ARG A 174 6.03 -16.07 -9.27
N LEU A 175 5.22 -16.44 -10.27
CA LEU A 175 5.73 -17.04 -11.50
C LEU A 175 6.66 -16.08 -12.27
N GLU A 176 6.28 -14.80 -12.36
CA GLU A 176 7.11 -13.79 -13.03
C GLU A 176 8.37 -13.44 -12.23
N CYS A 177 8.31 -13.41 -10.90
CA CYS A 177 9.50 -13.23 -10.05
C CYS A 177 10.50 -14.38 -10.25
N ARG A 178 10.03 -15.63 -10.31
CA ARG A 178 10.88 -16.80 -10.60
C ARG A 178 11.54 -16.68 -11.97
N LYS A 179 10.73 -16.41 -13.01
CA LYS A 179 11.21 -16.26 -14.39
C LYS A 179 12.27 -15.17 -14.52
N ARG A 180 12.11 -14.07 -13.81
CA ARG A 180 13.02 -12.91 -13.82
C ARG A 180 14.12 -12.99 -12.76
N ARG A 181 14.17 -14.03 -11.93
CA ARG A 181 15.15 -14.25 -10.86
C ARG A 181 15.21 -13.08 -9.86
N LEU A 182 14.05 -12.53 -9.47
CA LEU A 182 13.96 -11.36 -8.58
C LEU A 182 14.20 -11.71 -7.09
N GLY A 183 14.32 -13.01 -6.77
CA GLY A 183 14.58 -13.47 -5.40
C GLY A 183 13.38 -13.30 -4.47
N LYS A 184 13.65 -13.20 -3.18
CA LYS A 184 12.63 -13.05 -2.15
C LYS A 184 11.91 -11.71 -2.26
N VAL A 185 10.58 -11.70 -2.23
CA VAL A 185 9.73 -10.50 -2.21
C VAL A 185 8.74 -10.65 -1.06
N LYS A 186 8.76 -9.68 -0.14
CA LYS A 186 7.83 -9.65 0.98
C LYS A 186 6.46 -9.19 0.50
N VAL A 187 5.40 -9.89 0.86
CA VAL A 187 4.04 -9.60 0.42
C VAL A 187 3.03 -9.72 1.55
N VAL A 188 1.92 -8.99 1.41
CA VAL A 188 0.67 -9.22 2.15
C VAL A 188 -0.31 -9.87 1.19
N PHE A 189 -0.80 -11.05 1.51
CA PHE A 189 -1.77 -11.81 0.70
C PHE A 189 -2.85 -12.41 1.59
N SER A 190 -3.98 -12.76 1.02
CA SER A 190 -5.06 -13.42 1.73
C SER A 190 -5.05 -14.93 1.43
N GLU A 191 -5.27 -15.75 2.44
CA GLU A 191 -5.45 -17.20 2.33
C GLU A 191 -6.88 -17.58 1.92
N GLU A 192 -7.77 -16.60 1.79
CA GLU A 192 -9.14 -16.81 1.31
C GLU A 192 -9.15 -17.04 -0.21
N GLN A 193 -9.93 -18.02 -0.65
CA GLN A 193 -10.22 -18.21 -2.07
C GLN A 193 -11.10 -17.08 -2.58
N THR A 194 -10.81 -16.59 -3.79
CA THR A 194 -11.62 -15.55 -4.42
C THR A 194 -13.00 -16.08 -4.80
N LEU A 195 -14.03 -15.31 -4.48
CA LEU A 195 -15.41 -15.56 -4.92
C LEU A 195 -15.59 -14.97 -6.33
N PRO A 196 -16.28 -15.66 -7.24
CA PRO A 196 -16.63 -15.05 -8.51
C PRO A 196 -17.57 -13.86 -8.29
N PRO A 197 -17.31 -12.69 -8.89
CA PRO A 197 -18.23 -11.56 -8.76
C PRO A 197 -19.55 -11.85 -9.46
N LEU A 198 -20.64 -11.29 -8.93
CA LEU A 198 -21.95 -11.36 -9.54
C LEU A 198 -22.02 -10.38 -10.72
N GLN A 199 -21.55 -10.81 -11.89
CA GLN A 199 -21.39 -9.94 -13.08
C GLN A 199 -22.68 -9.23 -13.51
N LYS A 200 -23.85 -9.80 -13.21
CA LYS A 200 -25.15 -9.19 -13.51
C LYS A 200 -25.43 -7.88 -12.74
N GLU A 201 -24.71 -7.68 -11.63
CA GLU A 201 -24.84 -6.52 -10.75
C GLU A 201 -23.80 -5.43 -11.07
N ILE A 202 -22.91 -5.68 -12.05
CA ILE A 202 -21.84 -4.73 -12.40
C ILE A 202 -22.28 -3.89 -13.60
N GLU A 203 -22.54 -2.62 -13.35
CA GLU A 203 -22.87 -1.63 -14.40
C GLU A 203 -21.64 -1.09 -15.14
N GLU A 204 -20.44 -1.22 -14.54
CA GLU A 204 -19.19 -0.77 -15.15
C GLU A 204 -18.77 -1.71 -16.28
N ALA A 205 -18.53 -1.16 -17.47
CA ALA A 205 -18.07 -1.95 -18.61
C ALA A 205 -16.65 -2.51 -18.36
N PRO A 206 -16.37 -3.79 -18.74
CA PRO A 206 -15.03 -4.32 -18.73
C PRO A 206 -14.10 -3.47 -19.61
N THR A 207 -12.88 -3.22 -19.16
CA THR A 207 -11.87 -2.53 -19.99
C THR A 207 -11.09 -3.53 -20.83
N ALA A 208 -10.41 -3.07 -21.89
CA ALA A 208 -9.53 -3.91 -22.71
C ALA A 208 -8.46 -4.66 -21.88
N ALA A 209 -8.06 -4.11 -20.73
CA ALA A 209 -7.09 -4.71 -19.83
C ALA A 209 -7.70 -5.69 -18.82
N ARG A 210 -9.04 -5.67 -18.60
CA ARG A 210 -9.73 -6.49 -17.61
C ARG A 210 -11.02 -7.07 -18.20
N ARG A 211 -11.08 -8.39 -18.31
CA ARG A 211 -12.28 -9.11 -18.77
C ARG A 211 -13.45 -9.07 -17.77
N THR A 212 -13.15 -8.85 -16.50
CA THR A 212 -14.13 -8.75 -15.41
C THR A 212 -13.75 -7.62 -14.47
N VAL A 213 -14.74 -6.85 -13.99
CA VAL A 213 -14.54 -5.85 -12.96
C VAL A 213 -14.48 -6.57 -11.60
N PRO A 214 -13.40 -6.39 -10.82
CA PRO A 214 -13.29 -7.03 -9.51
C PRO A 214 -14.30 -6.44 -8.54
N ALA A 215 -15.08 -7.28 -7.85
CA ALA A 215 -15.93 -6.83 -6.76
C ALA A 215 -15.13 -6.50 -5.50
N SER A 216 -15.59 -5.55 -4.72
CA SER A 216 -14.91 -5.13 -3.50
C SER A 216 -15.89 -4.57 -2.47
N ASN A 217 -15.47 -4.55 -1.21
CA ASN A 217 -16.22 -4.06 -0.05
C ASN A 217 -15.37 -3.13 0.80
N ALA A 218 -15.96 -2.56 1.86
CA ALA A 218 -15.28 -1.56 2.70
C ALA A 218 -14.22 -2.16 3.63
N PHE A 219 -14.29 -3.44 3.99
CA PHE A 219 -13.48 -4.01 5.08
C PHE A 219 -12.29 -4.83 4.61
N VAL A 220 -12.38 -5.59 3.50
CA VAL A 220 -11.26 -6.44 3.06
C VAL A 220 -10.05 -5.63 2.57
N PRO A 221 -10.20 -4.66 1.64
CA PRO A 221 -9.08 -3.82 1.24
C PRO A 221 -8.52 -2.98 2.40
N ALA A 222 -9.41 -2.51 3.29
CA ALA A 222 -9.00 -1.76 4.47
C ALA A 222 -8.12 -2.60 5.40
N ALA A 223 -8.52 -3.84 5.71
CA ALA A 223 -7.73 -4.76 6.52
C ALA A 223 -6.36 -5.05 5.89
N CYS A 224 -6.31 -5.28 4.57
CA CYS A 224 -5.05 -5.44 3.84
C CYS A 224 -4.13 -4.22 4.04
N GLY A 225 -4.68 -3.01 3.88
CA GLY A 225 -3.94 -1.76 4.06
C GLY A 225 -3.41 -1.58 5.49
N LEU A 226 -4.22 -1.90 6.51
CA LEU A 226 -3.80 -1.89 7.91
C LEU A 226 -2.63 -2.85 8.16
N VAL A 227 -2.70 -4.08 7.61
CA VAL A 227 -1.60 -5.06 7.71
C VAL A 227 -0.35 -4.54 7.00
N CYS A 228 -0.48 -4.00 5.77
CA CYS A 228 0.63 -3.42 5.00
C CYS A 228 1.33 -2.29 5.77
N GLY A 229 0.58 -1.28 6.20
CA GLY A 229 1.14 -0.14 6.95
C GLY A 229 1.82 -0.58 8.25
N SER A 230 1.18 -1.50 9.00
CA SER A 230 1.76 -2.02 10.23
C SER A 230 3.08 -2.77 9.99
N GLU A 231 3.19 -3.51 8.88
CA GLU A 231 4.40 -4.27 8.58
C GLU A 231 5.56 -3.36 8.14
N VAL A 232 5.27 -2.28 7.39
CA VAL A 232 6.27 -1.25 7.07
C VAL A 232 6.81 -0.60 8.35
N VAL A 233 5.94 -0.18 9.27
CA VAL A 233 6.34 0.37 10.58
C VAL A 233 7.24 -0.61 11.33
N LYS A 234 6.84 -1.89 11.45
CA LYS A 234 7.62 -2.91 12.12
C LYS A 234 8.98 -3.15 11.48
N ASP A 235 9.06 -3.14 10.15
CA ASP A 235 10.31 -3.35 9.44
C ASP A 235 11.29 -2.18 9.62
N LEU A 236 10.80 -0.93 9.58
CA LEU A 236 11.61 0.25 9.88
C LEU A 236 12.20 0.15 11.30
N LEU A 237 11.39 -0.22 12.28
CA LEU A 237 11.83 -0.37 13.66
C LEU A 237 12.77 -1.58 13.87
N ARG A 238 12.56 -2.70 13.16
CA ARG A 238 13.47 -3.86 13.16
C ARG A 238 14.83 -3.51 12.57
N LYS A 239 14.85 -2.80 11.43
CA LYS A 239 16.07 -2.34 10.77
C LYS A 239 16.89 -1.45 11.71
N ALA A 240 16.24 -0.61 12.51
CA ALA A 240 16.87 0.28 13.48
C ALA A 240 17.17 -0.40 14.84
N GLY A 241 16.79 -1.66 15.06
CA GLY A 241 17.04 -2.38 16.31
C GLY A 241 16.18 -1.92 17.51
N VAL A 242 15.10 -1.18 17.27
CA VAL A 242 14.23 -0.62 18.35
C VAL A 242 12.84 -1.27 18.40
N TYR A 243 12.59 -2.32 17.64
CA TYR A 243 11.32 -3.04 17.66
C TYR A 243 11.16 -3.87 18.93
N ARG A 244 10.07 -3.64 19.69
CA ARG A 244 9.81 -4.28 20.99
C ARG A 244 8.98 -5.57 20.92
N GLY A 245 8.40 -5.87 19.77
CA GLY A 245 7.62 -7.12 19.59
C GLY A 245 8.51 -8.35 19.46
N LYS A 246 7.89 -9.56 19.55
CA LYS A 246 8.60 -10.82 19.27
C LYS A 246 9.11 -10.82 17.82
N LYS A 247 10.30 -11.42 17.63
CA LYS A 247 10.90 -11.64 16.31
C LYS A 247 10.05 -12.59 15.48
#